data_20dfac69a94d83de919c9b63146fd8f4
#
_entry.id   20dfac69a94d83de919c9b63146fd8f4
#
_cell.length_a   1.000
_cell.length_b   1.000
_cell.length_c   1.000
_cell.angle_alpha   90.00
_cell.angle_beta   90.00
_cell.angle_gamma   90.00
#
_symmetry.space_group_name_H-M   'P 1'
#
loop_
_entity.id
_entity.type
_entity.pdbx_description
1 polymer ?
#
loop_
_entity_poly.entity_id
_entity_poly.type
_entity_poly.pdbx_seq_one_letter_code
_entity_poly.pdbx_strand_id
1 'polypeptide(L)'
;MAYELTYIIRPDMDADAKKALVERFDKILADNGAAVAESKDWSSRRFAYEIAGYREGTYHIVNFAAEDDAAINEFDRLAKISQDILRHMVVKRDFASAE
;
A
#
# COMPACT_ATOMS: atom_id res chain seq x y z
N MET A 1 -13.83 -5.62 -9.13
CA MET A 1 -12.52 -6.19 -9.45
C MET A 1 -11.66 -6.24 -8.21
N ALA A 2 -10.79 -7.21 -8.13
CA ALA A 2 -9.93 -7.39 -6.97
C ALA A 2 -8.52 -6.91 -7.28
N TYR A 3 -7.91 -6.24 -6.31
CA TYR A 3 -6.58 -5.67 -6.46
C TYR A 3 -5.73 -6.00 -5.26
N GLU A 4 -4.43 -6.12 -5.49
CA GLU A 4 -3.46 -6.24 -4.42
C GLU A 4 -2.53 -5.04 -4.53
N LEU A 5 -2.47 -4.26 -3.46
CA LEU A 5 -1.60 -3.10 -3.38
C LEU A 5 -0.48 -3.40 -2.43
N THR A 6 0.74 -3.24 -2.89
CA THR A 6 1.92 -3.41 -2.04
C THR A 6 2.65 -2.09 -2.00
N TYR A 7 2.97 -1.60 -0.80
CA TYR A 7 3.78 -0.42 -0.68
C TYR A 7 4.83 -0.59 0.41
N ILE A 8 5.90 0.17 0.26
CA ILE A 8 7.06 0.06 1.14
C ILE A 8 7.14 1.30 2.01
N ILE A 9 7.11 1.09 3.32
CA ILE A 9 7.15 2.16 4.31
C ILE A 9 8.59 2.32 4.77
N ARG A 10 9.07 3.57 4.91
CA ARG A 10 10.43 3.81 5.36
C ARG A 10 10.65 3.18 6.74
N PRO A 11 11.86 2.68 7.00
CA PRO A 11 12.09 1.86 8.20
C PRO A 11 12.26 2.64 9.49
N ASP A 12 12.46 3.95 9.41
CA ASP A 12 12.77 4.76 10.59
C ASP A 12 11.54 5.40 11.24
N MET A 13 10.35 4.88 10.96
CA MET A 13 9.13 5.28 11.61
C MET A 13 8.87 4.40 12.82
N ASP A 14 8.40 5.01 13.92
CA ASP A 14 8.01 4.20 15.06
C ASP A 14 6.68 3.48 14.78
N ALA A 15 6.30 2.57 15.68
CA ALA A 15 5.13 1.72 15.46
C ALA A 15 3.84 2.54 15.38
N ASP A 16 3.72 3.59 16.20
CA ASP A 16 2.52 4.41 16.21
C ASP A 16 2.39 5.23 14.94
N ALA A 17 3.50 5.80 14.45
CA ALA A 17 3.48 6.57 13.22
C ALA A 17 3.16 5.68 12.03
N LYS A 18 3.72 4.48 12.01
CA LYS A 18 3.47 3.53 10.93
C LYS A 18 2.00 3.11 10.93
N LYS A 19 1.44 2.84 12.09
CA LYS A 19 0.03 2.46 12.20
C LYS A 19 -0.88 3.58 11.71
N ALA A 20 -0.58 4.83 12.09
CA ALA A 20 -1.36 5.97 11.66
C ALA A 20 -1.29 6.14 10.13
N LEU A 21 -0.12 5.92 9.55
CA LEU A 21 0.05 5.99 8.10
C LEU A 21 -0.80 4.94 7.39
N VAL A 22 -0.76 3.71 7.87
CA VAL A 22 -1.53 2.61 7.28
C VAL A 22 -3.02 2.90 7.37
N GLU A 23 -3.49 3.33 8.53
CA GLU A 23 -4.91 3.63 8.72
C GLU A 23 -5.36 4.78 7.82
N ARG A 24 -4.51 5.77 7.65
CA ARG A 24 -4.82 6.89 6.77
C ARG A 24 -5.00 6.42 5.32
N PHE A 25 -4.11 5.58 4.83
CA PHE A 25 -4.22 5.11 3.45
C PHE A 25 -5.35 4.11 3.27
N ASP A 26 -5.63 3.27 4.28
CA ASP A 26 -6.79 2.40 4.24
C ASP A 26 -8.08 3.22 4.13
N LYS A 27 -8.16 4.32 4.89
CA LYS A 27 -9.32 5.20 4.84
C LYS A 27 -9.46 5.88 3.49
N ILE A 28 -8.35 6.29 2.90
CA ILE A 28 -8.36 6.91 1.58
C ILE A 28 -8.93 5.93 0.55
N LEU A 29 -8.52 4.68 0.61
CA LEU A 29 -9.06 3.68 -0.30
C LEU A 29 -10.56 3.50 -0.09
N ALA A 30 -10.99 3.38 1.16
CA ALA A 30 -12.40 3.18 1.47
C ALA A 30 -13.25 4.38 1.06
N ASP A 31 -12.74 5.60 1.29
CA ASP A 31 -13.46 6.82 0.95
C ASP A 31 -13.64 6.97 -0.56
N ASN A 32 -12.80 6.31 -1.34
CA ASN A 32 -12.85 6.39 -2.79
C ASN A 32 -13.45 5.14 -3.43
N GLY A 33 -14.18 4.36 -2.65
CA GLY A 33 -14.99 3.28 -3.18
C GLY A 33 -14.38 1.88 -3.10
N ALA A 34 -13.24 1.74 -2.46
CA ALA A 34 -12.63 0.41 -2.30
C ALA A 34 -13.19 -0.29 -1.07
N ALA A 35 -13.43 -1.60 -1.21
CA ALA A 35 -13.78 -2.44 -0.08
C ALA A 35 -12.51 -3.18 0.34
N VAL A 36 -11.89 -2.71 1.42
CA VAL A 36 -10.63 -3.27 1.90
C VAL A 36 -10.92 -4.59 2.61
N ALA A 37 -10.40 -5.68 2.06
CA ALA A 37 -10.59 -7.00 2.63
C ALA A 37 -9.51 -7.33 3.65
N GLU A 38 -8.28 -6.90 3.38
CA GLU A 38 -7.16 -7.20 4.27
C GLU A 38 -6.09 -6.13 4.12
N SER A 39 -5.49 -5.72 5.24
CA SER A 39 -4.41 -4.75 5.25
C SER A 39 -3.45 -5.19 6.33
N LYS A 40 -2.23 -5.58 5.96
CA LYS A 40 -1.29 -6.13 6.93
C LYS A 40 0.15 -5.89 6.50
N ASP A 41 1.04 -5.85 7.47
CA ASP A 41 2.48 -5.84 7.21
C ASP A 41 2.88 -7.22 6.71
N TRP A 42 3.63 -7.24 5.62
CA TRP A 42 4.13 -8.50 5.08
C TRP A 42 5.47 -8.86 5.70
N SER A 43 6.46 -7.99 5.55
CA SER A 43 7.77 -8.22 6.15
C SER A 43 8.65 -7.00 6.00
N SER A 44 9.70 -6.93 6.83
CA SER A 44 10.77 -5.95 6.63
C SER A 44 11.82 -6.60 5.76
N ARG A 45 12.27 -5.91 4.72
CA ARG A 45 13.21 -6.46 3.77
C ARG A 45 14.30 -5.48 3.44
N ARG A 46 15.45 -6.03 3.11
CA ARG A 46 16.56 -5.24 2.58
C ARG A 46 16.45 -5.21 1.07
N PHE A 47 16.78 -4.06 0.51
CA PHE A 47 16.73 -3.88 -0.94
C PHE A 47 18.08 -4.28 -1.54
N ALA A 48 18.03 -4.70 -2.80
CA ALA A 48 19.26 -4.98 -3.54
C ALA A 48 20.09 -3.70 -3.73
N TYR A 49 19.42 -2.55 -3.79
CA TYR A 49 20.05 -1.24 -3.89
C TYR A 49 19.15 -0.23 -3.18
N GLU A 50 19.69 0.96 -2.94
CA GLU A 50 18.94 1.98 -2.20
C GLU A 50 17.71 2.45 -2.94
N ILE A 51 16.64 2.69 -2.18
CA ILE A 51 15.43 3.31 -2.68
C ILE A 51 15.18 4.55 -1.82
N ALA A 52 15.17 5.73 -2.44
CA ALA A 52 14.95 7.00 -1.75
C ALA A 52 15.89 7.21 -0.56
N GLY A 53 17.12 6.70 -0.66
CA GLY A 53 18.11 6.84 0.40
C GLY A 53 18.04 5.77 1.46
N TYR A 54 17.15 4.79 1.35
CA TYR A 54 17.01 3.73 2.34
C TYR A 54 17.41 2.40 1.73
N ARG A 55 17.97 1.52 2.56
CA ARG A 55 18.42 0.20 2.14
C ARG A 55 17.46 -0.90 2.56
N GLU A 56 16.44 -0.56 3.33
CA GLU A 56 15.45 -1.51 3.80
C GLU A 56 14.13 -0.78 4.03
N GLY A 57 13.07 -1.54 4.19
CA GLY A 57 11.76 -0.98 4.46
C GLY A 57 10.77 -2.06 4.83
N THR A 58 9.61 -1.64 5.32
CA THR A 58 8.53 -2.54 5.67
C THR A 58 7.55 -2.63 4.51
N TYR A 59 7.31 -3.85 4.05
CA TYR A 59 6.32 -4.11 3.01
C TYR A 59 4.96 -4.27 3.64
N HIS A 60 4.01 -3.51 3.13
CA HIS A 60 2.62 -3.59 3.58
C HIS A 60 1.74 -3.98 2.40
N ILE A 61 0.85 -4.95 2.61
CA ILE A 61 -0.03 -5.45 1.56
C ILE A 61 -1.46 -5.15 1.92
N VAL A 62 -2.21 -4.62 0.94
CA VAL A 62 -3.64 -4.36 1.08
C VAL A 62 -4.37 -5.08 -0.04
N ASN A 63 -5.31 -5.94 0.32
CA ASN A 63 -6.18 -6.58 -0.66
C ASN A 63 -7.53 -5.89 -0.60
N PHE A 64 -8.00 -5.41 -1.74
CA PHE A 64 -9.26 -4.68 -1.78
C PHE A 64 -9.97 -4.92 -3.11
N ALA A 65 -11.25 -4.63 -3.12
CA ALA A 65 -12.09 -4.70 -4.31
C ALA A 65 -12.59 -3.31 -4.64
N ALA A 66 -12.67 -2.98 -5.92
CA ALA A 66 -13.17 -1.70 -6.37
C ALA A 66 -13.78 -1.87 -7.76
N GLU A 67 -14.79 -1.05 -8.06
CA GLU A 67 -15.46 -1.13 -9.34
C GLU A 67 -14.80 -0.23 -10.39
N ASP A 68 -14.05 0.76 -9.95
CA ASP A 68 -13.35 1.66 -10.86
C ASP A 68 -11.97 2.00 -10.31
N ASP A 69 -11.29 2.92 -10.97
CA ASP A 69 -9.91 3.26 -10.63
C ASP A 69 -9.79 4.42 -9.64
N ALA A 70 -10.90 4.90 -9.09
CA ALA A 70 -10.85 6.10 -8.25
C ALA A 70 -9.95 5.92 -7.02
N ALA A 71 -10.09 4.80 -6.33
CA ALA A 71 -9.27 4.54 -5.14
C ALA A 71 -7.80 4.38 -5.50
N ILE A 72 -7.53 3.69 -6.59
CA ILE A 72 -6.16 3.46 -7.04
C ILE A 72 -5.50 4.79 -7.42
N ASN A 73 -6.22 5.62 -8.17
CA ASN A 73 -5.68 6.90 -8.61
C ASN A 73 -5.41 7.84 -7.45
N GLU A 74 -6.29 7.85 -6.46
CA GLU A 74 -6.10 8.71 -5.30
C GLU A 74 -4.94 8.20 -4.44
N PHE A 75 -4.82 6.89 -4.26
CA PHE A 75 -3.68 6.32 -3.56
C PHE A 75 -2.37 6.69 -4.26
N ASP A 76 -2.34 6.51 -5.58
CA ASP A 76 -1.14 6.81 -6.36
C ASP A 76 -0.73 8.27 -6.21
N ARG A 77 -1.71 9.17 -6.29
CA ARG A 77 -1.44 10.60 -6.17
C ARG A 77 -0.84 10.95 -4.81
N LEU A 78 -1.43 10.42 -3.75
CA LEU A 78 -0.98 10.75 -2.39
C LEU A 78 0.31 10.03 -2.02
N ALA A 79 0.50 8.82 -2.52
CA ALA A 79 1.74 8.08 -2.26
C ALA A 79 2.94 8.77 -2.88
N LYS A 80 2.76 9.37 -4.06
CA LYS A 80 3.86 10.06 -4.74
C LYS A 80 4.34 11.29 -4.00
N ILE A 81 3.47 11.94 -3.24
CA ILE A 81 3.86 13.12 -2.48
C ILE A 81 4.19 12.80 -1.03
N SER A 82 3.98 11.57 -0.58
CA SER A 82 4.31 11.16 0.76
C SER A 82 5.78 10.77 0.84
N GLN A 83 6.49 11.29 1.84
CA GLN A 83 7.88 10.91 2.06
C GLN A 83 8.00 9.63 2.85
N ASP A 84 6.89 9.12 3.38
CA ASP A 84 6.88 7.91 4.20
C ASP A 84 6.74 6.65 3.37
N ILE A 85 6.27 6.77 2.14
CA ILE A 85 6.11 5.63 1.23
C ILE A 85 7.22 5.70 0.19
N LEU A 86 8.09 4.70 0.21
CA LEU A 86 9.25 4.68 -0.68
C LEU A 86 8.88 4.23 -2.09
N ARG A 87 7.98 3.27 -2.17
CA ARG A 87 7.54 2.73 -3.46
C ARG A 87 6.21 2.02 -3.28
N HIS A 88 5.42 1.97 -4.32
CA HIS A 88 4.15 1.24 -4.27
C HIS A 88 3.87 0.61 -5.62
N MET A 89 3.06 -0.45 -5.60
CA MET A 89 2.67 -1.17 -6.80
C MET A 89 1.28 -1.75 -6.60
N VAL A 90 0.44 -1.63 -7.63
CA VAL A 90 -0.90 -2.19 -7.62
C VAL A 90 -0.97 -3.28 -8.68
N VAL A 91 -1.44 -4.45 -8.29
CA VAL A 91 -1.63 -5.57 -9.19
C VAL A 91 -3.11 -5.91 -9.21
N LYS A 92 -3.67 -5.96 -10.40
CA LYS A 92 -5.05 -6.40 -10.56
C LYS A 92 -5.08 -7.91 -10.43
N ARG A 93 -5.90 -8.39 -9.52
CA ARG A 93 -6.02 -9.82 -9.27
C ARG A 93 -7.29 -10.33 -9.90
N ASP A 94 -7.14 -11.41 -10.63
CA ASP A 94 -8.27 -12.06 -11.26
C ASP A 94 -8.54 -13.42 -10.61
N PHE A 95 -8.16 -13.51 -9.35
CA PHE A 95 -8.27 -14.78 -8.64
C PHE A 95 -9.72 -15.18 -8.35
N ALA A 96 -10.62 -14.22 -8.42
CA ALA A 96 -12.03 -14.55 -8.21
C ALA A 96 -12.49 -15.58 -9.22
N SER A 97 -11.95 -15.52 -10.43
CA SER A 97 -12.30 -16.48 -11.45
C SER A 97 -11.65 -17.83 -11.23
N ALA A 98 -10.66 -17.88 -10.37
CA ALA A 98 -9.97 -19.13 -10.07
C ALA A 98 -10.66 -19.92 -8.98
N GLU A 99 -11.64 -19.36 -8.34
CA GLU A 99 -12.34 -20.01 -7.24
C GLU A 99 -13.30 -21.14 -7.67
#